data_154f4488f5303cb462eb949d1f7cad1a
#
_entry.id   154f4488f5303cb462eb949d1f7cad1a
#
_cell.length_a   1.000
_cell.length_b   1.000
_cell.length_c   1.000
_cell.angle_alpha   90.00
_cell.angle_beta   90.00
_cell.angle_gamma   90.00
#
_symmetry.space_group_name_H-M   'P 1'
#
loop_
_entity.id
_entity.type
_entity.pdbx_description
1 polymer ?
#
loop_
_entity_poly.entity_id
_entity_poly.type
_entity_poly.pdbx_seq_one_letter_code
_entity_poly.pdbx_strand_id
1 'polypeptide(L)'
;MRLPAFNLFSRPQGFLYLALFLLTFHLGAEAGDKPWVEIRSAHFRVLSDSSERNARHVAREFEQMRWVFATSFPNFRLDSGTPLVILAAQDGTSLKALLRESWQECGTMQTAGLFVHGREKRYALVRLDMTSRGDYGVVYHEYVHSLVALNFRWLPSWLNEGLAEFYSNTSFEGSQIYVGRPNRQGFPLRDKPLMPLETLLSAWHPPSDDADRIAMFYAESWALTHYLLFSPDMGNGKRLSDFMRLLTQGEDPKKAFSQAIGDPQKVEKDLANYVYQVGLKEGVLYSPAQIDEKQFASRTMSLGETEAELADFHMRRHHTDTARQLAAEALRNDSRLGLPHETLAFMAFQEGNDQQAAHEFASAYELDKQLHLSLYFKTMLAPAARSDAPADRAVLRESLQQTLKLNSQFVPAYVELAMLNVREGELSDALAIARRVEQLDPAVAGYHLLSARIMLRMGRRADATTLAKFVAERWQGPDHDEAVAIWSSALAEAAPGGPHKGEVDLAGTQSVQGELRSAVCQGKEFQLKLAVDGTERTLAFRMATAWIIGFSDTVWYGPDHFTPCHHVEGMQAVVRYRPATEKAYTGDVTQLELR
;
A
#
# COMPACT_ATOMS: atom_id res chain seq x y z
N MET A 1 -36.88 -20.26 -61.19
CA MET A 1 -36.93 -20.05 -62.67
C MET A 1 -35.53 -19.61 -63.09
N ARG A 2 -34.79 -20.55 -63.67
CA ARG A 2 -33.73 -20.46 -64.70
C ARG A 2 -32.61 -19.42 -64.55
N LEU A 3 -31.43 -19.98 -64.38
CA LEU A 3 -30.11 -19.57 -64.91
C LEU A 3 -30.16 -19.45 -66.48
N PRO A 4 -29.19 -18.87 -67.18
CA PRO A 4 -27.86 -19.47 -67.46
C PRO A 4 -26.71 -18.44 -67.44
N ALA A 5 -25.47 -18.75 -67.10
CA ALA A 5 -24.35 -19.50 -67.73
C ALA A 5 -23.92 -19.01 -69.15
N PHE A 6 -22.61 -18.62 -69.19
CA PHE A 6 -21.59 -18.97 -70.23
C PHE A 6 -20.31 -18.12 -70.01
N ASN A 7 -19.20 -18.69 -69.58
CA ASN A 7 -18.04 -19.26 -70.29
C ASN A 7 -17.43 -18.38 -71.39
N LEU A 8 -16.14 -18.01 -71.41
CA LEU A 8 -14.93 -18.78 -71.66
C LEU A 8 -13.74 -17.85 -72.05
N PHE A 9 -12.55 -18.22 -71.56
CA PHE A 9 -11.19 -18.03 -72.15
C PHE A 9 -10.64 -16.60 -72.38
N SER A 10 -9.47 -16.24 -71.78
CA SER A 10 -8.11 -16.66 -72.14
C SER A 10 -7.05 -15.91 -71.26
N ARG A 11 -6.04 -16.59 -70.82
CA ARG A 11 -4.73 -16.07 -70.39
C ARG A 11 -3.90 -15.69 -71.66
N PRO A 12 -2.74 -14.97 -71.56
CA PRO A 12 -1.77 -14.81 -70.45
C PRO A 12 -1.08 -13.43 -70.36
N GLN A 13 0.00 -13.39 -69.51
CA GLN A 13 1.03 -12.38 -69.32
C GLN A 13 0.75 -11.47 -68.13
N GLY A 14 1.37 -11.55 -66.94
CA GLY A 14 2.76 -11.80 -66.70
C GLY A 14 3.43 -10.48 -66.30
N PHE A 15 3.89 -10.40 -65.04
CA PHE A 15 4.77 -9.29 -64.53
C PHE A 15 4.09 -7.94 -64.30
N LEU A 16 3.93 -7.60 -63.06
CA LEU A 16 4.07 -6.30 -62.36
C LEU A 16 3.04 -6.06 -61.27
N TYR A 17 3.02 -6.85 -60.20
CA TYR A 17 2.41 -6.43 -58.90
C TYR A 17 3.14 -7.12 -57.73
N LEU A 18 4.46 -6.86 -57.64
CA LEU A 18 5.22 -7.25 -56.45
C LEU A 18 6.00 -6.04 -55.92
N ALA A 19 5.36 -4.89 -55.83
CA ALA A 19 6.01 -3.69 -55.28
C ALA A 19 5.01 -2.68 -54.72
N LEU A 20 3.92 -3.15 -54.06
CA LEU A 20 3.04 -2.21 -53.35
C LEU A 20 2.35 -2.83 -52.11
N PHE A 21 3.11 -3.63 -51.31
CA PHE A 21 2.60 -4.13 -50.03
C PHE A 21 3.58 -3.91 -48.91
N LEU A 22 4.41 -2.87 -49.01
CA LEU A 22 5.39 -2.49 -48.00
C LEU A 22 5.30 -1.00 -47.66
N LEU A 23 4.11 -0.45 -47.54
CA LEU A 23 3.99 0.91 -47.01
C LEU A 23 2.53 1.15 -46.56
N THR A 24 2.16 0.65 -45.41
CA THR A 24 1.21 1.29 -44.49
C THR A 24 1.15 0.51 -43.16
N PHE A 25 2.27 0.30 -42.50
CA PHE A 25 2.28 0.27 -41.05
C PHE A 25 2.78 1.65 -40.59
N HIS A 26 2.00 2.65 -40.83
CA HIS A 26 2.02 3.83 -39.97
C HIS A 26 1.26 3.42 -38.73
N LEU A 27 1.97 2.78 -37.82
CA LEU A 27 1.62 2.76 -36.41
C LEU A 27 1.40 4.22 -36.01
N GLY A 28 0.23 4.51 -35.44
CA GLY A 28 -0.06 5.81 -34.89
C GLY A 28 1.09 6.27 -34.00
N ALA A 29 1.47 7.52 -34.11
CA ALA A 29 2.36 8.19 -33.20
C ALA A 29 1.78 8.00 -31.78
N GLU A 30 2.39 7.07 -31.06
CA GLU A 30 2.02 6.81 -29.68
C GLU A 30 2.66 7.89 -28.79
N ALA A 31 2.14 8.07 -27.60
CA ALA A 31 2.53 9.06 -26.59
C ALA A 31 4.06 9.07 -26.28
N GLY A 32 4.88 8.29 -26.98
CA GLY A 32 6.33 8.16 -26.85
C GLY A 32 7.19 9.19 -27.59
N ASP A 33 6.63 10.01 -28.49
CA ASP A 33 7.45 10.87 -29.35
C ASP A 33 7.87 12.22 -28.73
N LYS A 34 7.27 12.61 -27.60
CA LYS A 34 7.68 13.85 -26.92
C LYS A 34 8.64 13.56 -25.77
N PRO A 35 9.74 14.32 -25.68
CA PRO A 35 10.65 14.18 -24.54
C PRO A 35 9.91 14.60 -23.25
N TRP A 36 9.97 13.75 -22.25
CA TRP A 36 9.46 14.07 -20.92
C TRP A 36 10.43 14.96 -20.17
N VAL A 37 9.89 15.79 -19.29
CA VAL A 37 10.67 16.61 -18.39
C VAL A 37 10.60 16.05 -16.97
N GLU A 38 11.74 16.06 -16.30
CA GLU A 38 11.82 15.76 -14.87
C GLU A 38 12.05 17.05 -14.09
N ILE A 39 11.19 17.30 -13.10
CA ILE A 39 11.34 18.36 -12.10
C ILE A 39 11.62 17.71 -10.75
N ARG A 40 12.65 18.20 -10.08
CA ARG A 40 12.97 17.80 -8.71
C ARG A 40 12.85 19.01 -7.80
N SER A 41 11.88 18.97 -6.89
CA SER A 41 11.78 19.88 -5.74
C SER A 41 12.54 19.29 -4.55
N ALA A 42 12.37 19.87 -3.36
CA ALA A 42 13.00 19.37 -2.16
C ALA A 42 12.50 17.96 -1.75
N HIS A 43 11.22 17.66 -2.01
CA HIS A 43 10.58 16.43 -1.53
C HIS A 43 9.90 15.62 -2.63
N PHE A 44 9.73 16.17 -3.83
CA PHE A 44 8.97 15.51 -4.90
C PHE A 44 9.75 15.43 -6.20
N ARG A 45 9.47 14.38 -6.94
CA ARG A 45 9.94 14.13 -8.30
C ARG A 45 8.73 14.10 -9.23
N VAL A 46 8.64 15.06 -10.15
CA VAL A 46 7.55 15.20 -11.12
C VAL A 46 8.08 14.87 -12.50
N LEU A 47 7.43 13.96 -13.20
CA LEU A 47 7.70 13.57 -14.59
C LEU A 47 6.51 13.97 -15.43
N SER A 48 6.73 14.65 -16.55
CA SER A 48 5.64 15.18 -17.37
C SER A 48 5.97 15.16 -18.86
N ASP A 49 4.97 14.85 -19.67
CA ASP A 49 4.98 15.03 -21.13
C ASP A 49 4.53 16.43 -21.56
N SER A 50 4.28 17.31 -20.58
CA SER A 50 3.91 18.72 -20.79
C SER A 50 5.13 19.64 -20.72
N SER A 51 4.88 20.95 -20.68
CA SER A 51 5.95 21.95 -20.56
C SER A 51 6.62 21.91 -19.18
N GLU A 52 7.90 22.30 -19.13
CA GLU A 52 8.64 22.48 -17.89
C GLU A 52 7.88 23.39 -16.90
N ARG A 53 7.24 24.46 -17.39
CA ARG A 53 6.46 25.39 -16.57
C ARG A 53 5.31 24.67 -15.86
N ASN A 54 4.56 23.84 -16.57
CA ASN A 54 3.44 23.09 -15.99
C ASN A 54 3.92 22.07 -14.97
N ALA A 55 4.99 21.33 -15.27
CA ALA A 55 5.57 20.36 -14.35
C ALA A 55 6.12 21.03 -13.06
N ARG A 56 6.73 22.24 -13.17
CA ARG A 56 7.14 23.04 -12.00
C ARG A 56 5.97 23.47 -11.15
N HIS A 57 4.87 23.84 -11.80
CA HIS A 57 3.64 24.21 -11.10
C HIS A 57 3.09 23.07 -10.26
N VAL A 58 3.02 21.85 -10.81
CA VAL A 58 2.63 20.64 -10.04
C VAL A 58 3.57 20.44 -8.85
N ALA A 59 4.87 20.46 -9.07
CA ALA A 59 5.84 20.28 -7.98
C ALA A 59 5.64 21.34 -6.87
N ARG A 60 5.34 22.58 -7.23
CA ARG A 60 5.04 23.65 -6.27
C ARG A 60 3.76 23.36 -5.47
N GLU A 61 2.70 22.91 -6.11
CA GLU A 61 1.45 22.60 -5.41
C GLU A 61 1.62 21.47 -4.40
N PHE A 62 2.37 20.42 -4.75
CA PHE A 62 2.69 19.33 -3.80
C PHE A 62 3.58 19.82 -2.65
N GLU A 63 4.56 20.69 -2.89
CA GLU A 63 5.34 21.33 -1.82
C GLU A 63 4.47 22.22 -0.93
N GLN A 64 3.53 22.95 -1.51
CA GLN A 64 2.57 23.77 -0.76
C GLN A 64 1.63 22.87 0.06
N MET A 65 1.14 21.77 -0.49
CA MET A 65 0.33 20.80 0.24
C MET A 65 1.09 20.21 1.43
N ARG A 66 2.35 19.81 1.20
CA ARG A 66 3.24 19.35 2.28
C ARG A 66 3.44 20.44 3.35
N TRP A 67 3.62 21.68 2.94
CA TRP A 67 3.75 22.81 3.86
C TRP A 67 2.47 23.06 4.69
N VAL A 68 1.29 22.88 4.09
CA VAL A 68 0.00 22.94 4.81
C VAL A 68 0.00 21.96 5.98
N PHE A 69 0.46 20.71 5.75
CA PHE A 69 0.55 19.72 6.82
C PHE A 69 1.62 20.07 7.86
N ALA A 70 2.79 20.53 7.44
CA ALA A 70 3.85 20.99 8.36
C ALA A 70 3.36 22.09 9.29
N THR A 71 2.51 22.98 8.77
CA THR A 71 1.96 24.12 9.52
C THR A 71 0.79 23.70 10.41
N SER A 72 -0.12 22.86 9.89
CA SER A 72 -1.31 22.41 10.62
C SER A 72 -0.94 21.40 11.72
N PHE A 73 0.10 20.59 11.49
CA PHE A 73 0.55 19.53 12.38
C PHE A 73 2.07 19.57 12.57
N PRO A 74 2.60 20.49 13.37
CA PRO A 74 4.05 20.73 13.47
C PRO A 74 4.87 19.53 13.94
N ASN A 75 4.23 18.54 14.57
CA ASN A 75 4.89 17.33 15.06
C ASN A 75 4.77 16.13 14.12
N PHE A 76 4.11 16.28 12.98
CA PHE A 76 3.94 15.19 12.03
C PHE A 76 5.23 14.93 11.27
N ARG A 77 5.51 13.65 11.09
CA ARG A 77 6.44 13.18 10.06
C ARG A 77 5.76 13.36 8.70
N LEU A 78 6.47 13.95 7.76
CA LEU A 78 5.95 14.20 6.42
C LEU A 78 6.70 13.39 5.34
N ASP A 79 7.83 12.80 5.71
CA ASP A 79 8.66 12.03 4.80
C ASP A 79 8.59 10.54 5.16
N SER A 80 8.18 9.74 4.18
CA SER A 80 8.22 8.27 4.28
C SER A 80 9.48 7.75 3.60
N GLY A 81 9.91 6.55 3.99
CA GLY A 81 10.98 5.84 3.27
C GLY A 81 10.58 5.37 1.87
N THR A 82 9.29 5.50 1.52
CA THR A 82 8.74 5.09 0.22
C THR A 82 8.66 6.31 -0.70
N PRO A 83 9.44 6.34 -1.80
CA PRO A 83 9.40 7.45 -2.75
C PRO A 83 8.02 7.63 -3.38
N LEU A 84 7.60 8.90 -3.57
CA LEU A 84 6.44 9.27 -4.35
C LEU A 84 6.89 9.95 -5.64
N VAL A 85 6.55 9.36 -6.78
CA VAL A 85 6.77 9.91 -8.11
C VAL A 85 5.44 10.43 -8.65
N ILE A 86 5.44 11.66 -9.15
CA ILE A 86 4.24 12.30 -9.71
C ILE A 86 4.35 12.28 -11.23
N LEU A 87 3.42 11.58 -11.89
CA LEU A 87 3.27 11.59 -13.35
C LEU A 87 2.24 12.67 -13.71
N ALA A 88 2.67 13.70 -14.41
CA ALA A 88 1.82 14.82 -14.78
C ALA A 88 1.50 14.76 -16.28
N ALA A 89 0.34 14.18 -16.63
CA ALA A 89 -0.13 14.03 -18.00
C ALA A 89 -0.63 15.36 -18.56
N GLN A 90 -0.16 15.76 -19.74
CA GLN A 90 -0.51 17.02 -20.38
C GLN A 90 -2.02 17.25 -20.50
N ASP A 91 -2.76 16.20 -20.91
CA ASP A 91 -4.18 16.26 -21.18
C ASP A 91 -4.85 14.87 -21.06
N GLY A 92 -6.14 14.82 -21.37
CA GLY A 92 -6.91 13.56 -21.37
C GLY A 92 -6.41 12.52 -22.36
N THR A 93 -5.73 12.90 -23.44
CA THR A 93 -5.15 11.98 -24.42
C THR A 93 -3.93 11.30 -23.85
N SER A 94 -3.05 12.07 -23.26
CA SER A 94 -1.88 11.57 -22.52
C SER A 94 -2.29 10.67 -21.35
N LEU A 95 -3.28 11.11 -20.56
CA LEU A 95 -3.83 10.29 -19.47
C LEU A 95 -4.38 8.96 -19.99
N LYS A 96 -5.14 8.97 -21.07
CA LYS A 96 -5.69 7.76 -21.68
C LYS A 96 -4.60 6.82 -22.17
N ALA A 97 -3.51 7.35 -22.72
CA ALA A 97 -2.37 6.54 -23.13
C ALA A 97 -1.71 5.83 -21.93
N LEU A 98 -1.54 6.54 -20.80
CA LEU A 98 -1.01 5.98 -19.55
C LEU A 98 -1.96 4.99 -18.86
N LEU A 99 -3.27 5.08 -19.12
CA LEU A 99 -4.30 4.24 -18.49
C LEU A 99 -5.00 3.32 -19.50
N ARG A 100 -4.41 3.07 -20.67
CA ARG A 100 -5.04 2.37 -21.81
C ARG A 100 -5.81 1.10 -21.41
N GLU A 101 -5.20 0.24 -20.60
CA GLU A 101 -5.76 -1.06 -20.20
C GLU A 101 -6.95 -0.94 -19.25
N SER A 102 -6.95 0.04 -18.35
CA SER A 102 -8.02 0.27 -17.39
C SER A 102 -8.99 1.39 -17.81
N TRP A 103 -8.76 2.02 -18.97
CA TRP A 103 -9.60 3.13 -19.43
C TRP A 103 -11.07 2.74 -19.64
N GLN A 104 -11.32 1.49 -20.05
CA GLN A 104 -12.68 0.97 -20.23
C GLN A 104 -13.35 0.62 -18.90
N GLU A 105 -12.57 0.28 -17.88
CA GLU A 105 -13.05 -0.04 -16.54
C GLU A 105 -13.41 1.21 -15.73
N CYS A 106 -12.73 2.33 -15.98
CA CYS A 106 -13.00 3.62 -15.33
C CYS A 106 -14.34 4.25 -15.71
N GLY A 107 -15.08 3.68 -16.66
CA GLY A 107 -16.39 4.16 -17.10
C GLY A 107 -16.37 5.62 -17.58
N THR A 108 -17.46 6.36 -17.32
CA THR A 108 -17.62 7.77 -17.69
C THR A 108 -16.93 8.75 -16.71
N MET A 109 -16.32 8.27 -15.64
CA MET A 109 -15.57 9.12 -14.72
C MET A 109 -14.28 9.59 -15.39
N GLN A 110 -14.28 10.81 -15.84
CA GLN A 110 -13.07 11.52 -16.25
C GLN A 110 -12.20 11.72 -15.00
N THR A 111 -11.31 10.77 -14.75
CA THR A 111 -10.45 10.79 -13.59
C THR A 111 -9.47 11.97 -13.71
N ALA A 112 -9.52 12.91 -12.77
CA ALA A 112 -8.57 14.03 -12.70
C ALA A 112 -7.19 13.56 -12.21
N GLY A 113 -7.14 12.40 -11.55
CA GLY A 113 -5.93 11.81 -11.03
C GLY A 113 -6.14 10.36 -10.57
N LEU A 114 -5.03 9.70 -10.30
CA LEU A 114 -4.96 8.34 -9.76
C LEU A 114 -3.80 8.26 -8.79
N PHE A 115 -3.97 7.56 -7.69
CA PHE A 115 -2.88 7.21 -6.79
C PHE A 115 -2.61 5.69 -6.83
N VAL A 116 -1.35 5.31 -7.07
CA VAL A 116 -0.92 3.92 -7.11
C VAL A 116 -0.12 3.64 -5.84
N HIS A 117 -0.72 2.87 -4.96
CA HIS A 117 -0.09 2.43 -3.73
C HIS A 117 0.94 1.33 -4.03
N GLY A 118 2.12 1.45 -3.46
CA GLY A 118 3.16 0.44 -3.49
C GLY A 118 3.94 0.51 -2.19
N ARG A 119 4.39 -0.63 -1.70
CA ARG A 119 5.22 -0.68 -0.48
C ARG A 119 6.58 -0.04 -0.70
N GLU A 120 7.16 -0.25 -1.88
CA GLU A 120 8.50 0.15 -2.23
C GLU A 120 8.55 1.52 -2.93
N LYS A 121 7.51 1.85 -3.72
CA LYS A 121 7.41 3.09 -4.48
C LYS A 121 5.94 3.40 -4.77
N ARG A 122 5.58 4.66 -4.76
CA ARG A 122 4.22 5.13 -5.03
C ARG A 122 4.21 6.04 -6.23
N TYR A 123 3.09 6.04 -6.94
CA TYR A 123 2.85 6.98 -8.03
C TYR A 123 1.58 7.78 -7.79
N ALA A 124 1.66 9.08 -8.07
CA ALA A 124 0.50 9.93 -8.22
C ALA A 124 0.41 10.33 -9.70
N LEU A 125 -0.70 10.06 -10.35
CA LEU A 125 -0.97 10.49 -11.71
C LEU A 125 -1.94 11.66 -11.68
N VAL A 126 -1.58 12.78 -12.28
CA VAL A 126 -2.38 14.00 -12.35
C VAL A 126 -2.56 14.46 -13.79
N ARG A 127 -3.69 15.09 -14.08
CA ARG A 127 -4.03 15.59 -15.40
C ARG A 127 -4.04 17.12 -15.43
N LEU A 128 -3.27 17.73 -16.34
CA LEU A 128 -2.95 19.15 -16.31
C LEU A 128 -4.00 20.07 -16.98
N ASP A 129 -4.80 19.57 -17.93
CA ASP A 129 -5.82 20.37 -18.62
C ASP A 129 -7.11 20.59 -17.79
N MET A 130 -7.21 19.95 -16.62
CA MET A 130 -8.32 20.12 -15.69
C MET A 130 -8.03 21.11 -14.54
N THR A 131 -6.95 21.85 -14.59
CA THR A 131 -6.38 22.66 -13.50
C THR A 131 -7.20 23.90 -13.05
N SER A 132 -8.49 23.94 -13.29
CA SER A 132 -9.36 25.01 -12.81
C SER A 132 -10.09 24.61 -11.52
N ARG A 133 -9.47 24.75 -10.36
CA ARG A 133 -10.05 24.72 -9.02
C ARG A 133 -10.13 23.34 -8.32
N GLY A 134 -9.00 22.80 -7.91
CA GLY A 134 -8.99 21.67 -6.97
C GLY A 134 -9.15 20.30 -7.60
N ASP A 135 -8.71 20.13 -8.84
CA ASP A 135 -8.92 18.91 -9.63
C ASP A 135 -8.02 17.74 -9.20
N TYR A 136 -7.06 17.96 -8.29
CA TYR A 136 -6.23 16.88 -7.73
C TYR A 136 -6.79 16.29 -6.43
N GLY A 137 -8.07 16.50 -6.15
CA GLY A 137 -8.71 16.10 -4.91
C GLY A 137 -8.47 14.64 -4.53
N VAL A 138 -8.60 13.72 -5.50
CA VAL A 138 -8.32 12.30 -5.27
C VAL A 138 -6.85 12.06 -4.86
N VAL A 139 -5.91 12.72 -5.53
CA VAL A 139 -4.48 12.56 -5.23
C VAL A 139 -4.13 13.16 -3.87
N TYR A 140 -4.72 14.31 -3.53
CA TYR A 140 -4.54 14.90 -2.21
C TYR A 140 -5.18 14.07 -1.11
N HIS A 141 -6.34 13.47 -1.35
CA HIS A 141 -7.01 12.53 -0.45
C HIS A 141 -6.08 11.37 -0.08
N GLU A 142 -5.52 10.69 -1.07
CA GLU A 142 -4.59 9.57 -0.87
C GLU A 142 -3.26 10.01 -0.24
N TYR A 143 -2.78 11.20 -0.59
CA TYR A 143 -1.59 11.76 0.05
C TYR A 143 -1.83 12.00 1.55
N VAL A 144 -3.01 12.47 1.93
CA VAL A 144 -3.40 12.64 3.35
C VAL A 144 -3.39 11.30 4.08
N HIS A 145 -3.99 10.24 3.50
CA HIS A 145 -3.92 8.90 4.09
C HIS A 145 -2.49 8.44 4.31
N SER A 146 -1.60 8.72 3.36
CA SER A 146 -0.18 8.41 3.50
C SER A 146 0.46 9.14 4.69
N LEU A 147 0.11 10.42 4.91
CA LEU A 147 0.62 11.20 6.05
C LEU A 147 0.01 10.74 7.38
N VAL A 148 -1.27 10.43 7.40
CA VAL A 148 -1.94 9.87 8.59
C VAL A 148 -1.29 8.55 9.00
N ALA A 149 -1.06 7.65 8.07
CA ALA A 149 -0.42 6.36 8.32
C ALA A 149 1.00 6.48 8.90
N LEU A 150 1.74 7.53 8.53
CA LEU A 150 3.08 7.80 9.08
C LEU A 150 3.06 8.27 10.54
N ASN A 151 1.94 8.77 11.04
CA ASN A 151 1.88 9.49 12.31
C ASN A 151 0.99 8.83 13.36
N PHE A 152 0.05 8.00 12.93
CA PHE A 152 -0.90 7.35 13.83
C PHE A 152 -0.80 5.83 13.70
N ARG A 153 -0.80 5.16 14.84
CA ARG A 153 -0.95 3.70 14.88
C ARG A 153 -2.29 3.28 14.31
N TRP A 154 -3.33 4.02 14.65
CA TRP A 154 -4.68 3.78 14.23
C TRP A 154 -5.53 5.05 14.42
N LEU A 155 -6.46 5.30 13.50
CA LEU A 155 -7.53 6.27 13.66
C LEU A 155 -8.88 5.62 13.33
N PRO A 156 -9.99 6.09 13.94
CA PRO A 156 -11.32 5.71 13.50
C PRO A 156 -11.52 6.01 12.01
N SER A 157 -12.22 5.14 11.29
CA SER A 157 -12.43 5.27 9.85
C SER A 157 -13.00 6.64 9.47
N TRP A 158 -14.02 7.11 10.20
CA TRP A 158 -14.62 8.44 9.94
C TRP A 158 -13.61 9.59 10.04
N LEU A 159 -12.66 9.53 10.97
CA LEU A 159 -11.67 10.59 11.13
C LEU A 159 -10.58 10.51 10.06
N ASN A 160 -10.16 9.31 9.71
CA ASN A 160 -9.19 9.09 8.64
C ASN A 160 -9.75 9.61 7.30
N GLU A 161 -10.98 9.23 6.95
CA GLU A 161 -11.65 9.72 5.75
C GLU A 161 -12.00 11.21 5.85
N GLY A 162 -12.43 11.65 7.02
CA GLY A 162 -12.79 13.06 7.24
C GLY A 162 -11.60 14.01 7.10
N LEU A 163 -10.41 13.63 7.54
CA LEU A 163 -9.17 14.39 7.29
C LEU A 163 -8.80 14.37 5.81
N ALA A 164 -8.88 13.21 5.16
CA ALA A 164 -8.60 13.07 3.74
C ALA A 164 -9.54 13.95 2.90
N GLU A 165 -10.85 13.89 3.15
CA GLU A 165 -11.85 14.73 2.48
C GLU A 165 -11.69 16.22 2.80
N PHE A 166 -11.32 16.58 4.04
CA PHE A 166 -11.09 17.97 4.42
C PHE A 166 -9.96 18.63 3.63
N TYR A 167 -8.86 17.91 3.41
CA TYR A 167 -7.70 18.43 2.67
C TYR A 167 -7.76 18.14 1.18
N SER A 168 -8.61 17.22 0.70
CA SER A 168 -8.75 16.89 -0.73
C SER A 168 -9.12 18.11 -1.58
N ASN A 169 -9.94 19.01 -1.04
CA ASN A 169 -10.41 20.23 -1.70
C ASN A 169 -9.51 21.46 -1.44
N THR A 170 -8.25 21.23 -1.05
CA THR A 170 -7.27 22.31 -0.94
C THR A 170 -7.06 22.96 -2.30
N SER A 171 -7.12 24.28 -2.35
CA SER A 171 -6.87 25.05 -3.57
C SER A 171 -5.83 26.14 -3.36
N PHE A 172 -5.08 26.42 -4.42
CA PHE A 172 -3.95 27.33 -4.42
C PHE A 172 -4.23 28.52 -5.33
N GLU A 173 -4.40 29.70 -4.76
CA GLU A 173 -4.71 30.94 -5.49
C GLU A 173 -3.62 31.97 -5.25
N GLY A 174 -2.60 31.97 -6.10
CA GLY A 174 -1.41 32.81 -5.91
C GLY A 174 -0.62 32.42 -4.67
N SER A 175 -0.57 33.31 -3.67
CA SER A 175 0.05 33.04 -2.37
C SER A 175 -0.95 32.51 -1.33
N GLN A 176 -2.23 32.50 -1.62
CA GLN A 176 -3.27 32.03 -0.70
C GLN A 176 -3.55 30.56 -0.92
N ILE A 177 -3.71 29.84 0.18
CA ILE A 177 -4.04 28.41 0.21
C ILE A 177 -5.33 28.27 1.01
N TYR A 178 -6.34 27.71 0.40
CA TYR A 178 -7.65 27.49 1.01
C TYR A 178 -7.81 26.03 1.37
N VAL A 179 -8.17 25.76 2.62
CA VAL A 179 -8.36 24.39 3.14
C VAL A 179 -9.77 24.25 3.71
N GLY A 180 -10.30 23.02 3.65
CA GLY A 180 -11.61 22.69 4.22
C GLY A 180 -12.79 23.19 3.39
N ARG A 181 -12.59 23.59 2.13
CA ARG A 181 -13.70 23.93 1.22
C ARG A 181 -14.62 22.72 1.03
N PRO A 182 -15.95 22.91 1.10
CA PRO A 182 -16.87 21.81 0.81
C PRO A 182 -16.78 21.41 -0.65
N ASN A 183 -16.77 20.12 -0.91
CA ASN A 183 -16.92 19.59 -2.26
C ASN A 183 -18.36 19.86 -2.74
N ARG A 184 -18.49 20.78 -3.70
CA ARG A 184 -19.82 21.17 -4.23
C ARG A 184 -20.47 20.12 -5.11
N GLN A 185 -19.69 19.18 -5.62
CA GLN A 185 -20.16 18.10 -6.50
C GLN A 185 -20.18 16.79 -5.72
N GLY A 186 -21.34 16.41 -5.19
CA GLY A 186 -21.54 15.08 -4.65
C GLY A 186 -21.76 14.93 -3.15
N PHE A 187 -21.77 16.02 -2.38
CA PHE A 187 -22.13 15.90 -0.96
C PHE A 187 -23.65 15.98 -0.73
N PRO A 188 -24.29 14.87 -0.35
CA PRO A 188 -25.73 14.81 -0.16
C PRO A 188 -26.21 15.42 1.17
N LEU A 189 -25.35 16.12 1.93
CA LEU A 189 -25.60 16.57 3.31
C LEU A 189 -26.86 17.42 3.51
N ARG A 190 -27.31 18.12 2.45
CA ARG A 190 -28.51 18.96 2.52
C ARG A 190 -29.72 18.31 1.89
N ASP A 191 -29.51 17.28 1.09
CA ASP A 191 -30.56 16.63 0.31
C ASP A 191 -31.07 15.34 0.98
N LYS A 192 -30.29 14.79 1.91
CA LYS A 192 -30.60 13.53 2.61
C LYS A 192 -30.38 13.70 4.13
N PRO A 193 -31.10 12.94 4.95
CA PRO A 193 -30.85 12.89 6.40
C PRO A 193 -29.43 12.38 6.67
N LEU A 194 -28.78 12.97 7.67
CA LEU A 194 -27.51 12.45 8.18
C LEU A 194 -27.70 11.04 8.73
N MET A 195 -26.67 10.20 8.64
CA MET A 195 -26.71 8.92 9.36
C MET A 195 -26.59 9.17 10.88
N PRO A 196 -27.12 8.29 11.73
CA PRO A 196 -26.92 8.43 13.17
C PRO A 196 -25.43 8.48 13.50
N LEU A 197 -25.01 9.45 14.30
CA LEU A 197 -23.60 9.66 14.62
C LEU A 197 -22.95 8.41 15.24
N GLU A 198 -23.69 7.64 16.05
CA GLU A 198 -23.21 6.37 16.58
C GLU A 198 -22.84 5.37 15.48
N THR A 199 -23.58 5.36 14.36
CA THR A 199 -23.28 4.51 13.21
C THR A 199 -21.98 4.96 12.55
N LEU A 200 -21.78 6.27 12.35
CA LEU A 200 -20.55 6.84 11.81
C LEU A 200 -19.35 6.51 12.71
N LEU A 201 -19.47 6.75 14.02
CA LEU A 201 -18.39 6.55 14.99
C LEU A 201 -18.00 5.08 15.17
N SER A 202 -18.92 4.14 14.95
CA SER A 202 -18.68 2.70 15.10
C SER A 202 -18.26 2.00 13.81
N ALA A 203 -18.24 2.70 12.68
CA ALA A 203 -17.85 2.11 11.41
C ALA A 203 -16.34 1.79 11.38
N TRP A 204 -16.01 0.53 11.08
CA TRP A 204 -14.63 0.06 10.93
C TRP A 204 -14.00 0.46 9.60
N HIS A 205 -14.83 0.55 8.57
CA HIS A 205 -14.48 0.95 7.22
C HIS A 205 -15.68 1.65 6.57
N PRO A 206 -15.50 2.41 5.48
CA PRO A 206 -16.61 2.94 4.70
C PRO A 206 -17.58 1.82 4.28
N PRO A 207 -18.89 2.09 4.20
CA PRO A 207 -19.85 1.14 3.64
C PRO A 207 -19.44 0.74 2.21
N SER A 208 -19.77 -0.48 1.81
CA SER A 208 -19.42 -0.98 0.46
C SER A 208 -20.63 -1.49 -0.32
N ASP A 209 -21.82 -1.45 0.29
CA ASP A 209 -23.04 -2.09 -0.19
C ASP A 209 -24.01 -1.16 -0.93
N ASP A 210 -23.87 0.17 -0.76
CA ASP A 210 -24.81 1.15 -1.29
C ASP A 210 -24.09 2.47 -1.61
N ALA A 211 -24.17 2.94 -2.85
CA ALA A 211 -23.48 4.16 -3.30
C ALA A 211 -23.91 5.42 -2.55
N ASP A 212 -25.19 5.51 -2.16
CA ASP A 212 -25.69 6.65 -1.39
C ASP A 212 -25.16 6.65 0.05
N ARG A 213 -25.06 5.47 0.67
CA ARG A 213 -24.46 5.31 2.00
C ARG A 213 -22.97 5.60 1.99
N ILE A 214 -22.26 5.16 0.94
CA ILE A 214 -20.85 5.47 0.72
C ILE A 214 -20.68 6.99 0.65
N ALA A 215 -21.42 7.65 -0.25
CA ALA A 215 -21.34 9.11 -0.42
C ALA A 215 -21.68 9.87 0.86
N MET A 216 -22.69 9.41 1.62
CA MET A 216 -23.06 10.02 2.89
C MET A 216 -21.97 9.83 3.95
N PHE A 217 -21.35 8.64 4.04
CA PHE A 217 -20.27 8.37 4.98
C PHE A 217 -19.09 9.35 4.78
N TYR A 218 -18.64 9.53 3.54
CA TYR A 218 -17.56 10.48 3.22
C TYR A 218 -17.97 11.92 3.51
N ALA A 219 -19.17 12.31 3.08
CA ALA A 219 -19.69 13.66 3.28
C ALA A 219 -19.82 14.01 4.77
N GLU A 220 -20.33 13.07 5.57
CA GLU A 220 -20.53 13.28 7.01
C GLU A 220 -19.22 13.19 7.80
N SER A 221 -18.29 12.34 7.39
CA SER A 221 -16.92 12.31 7.91
C SER A 221 -16.21 13.65 7.70
N TRP A 222 -16.35 14.23 6.49
CA TRP A 222 -15.89 15.59 6.20
C TRP A 222 -16.58 16.62 7.09
N ALA A 223 -17.92 16.59 7.18
CA ALA A 223 -18.69 17.57 7.94
C ALA A 223 -18.34 17.57 9.43
N LEU A 224 -18.21 16.37 10.04
CA LEU A 224 -17.80 16.24 11.43
C LEU A 224 -16.38 16.77 11.65
N THR A 225 -15.43 16.40 10.78
CA THR A 225 -14.06 16.89 10.85
C THR A 225 -14.00 18.40 10.70
N HIS A 226 -14.74 18.95 9.74
CA HIS A 226 -14.85 20.37 9.50
C HIS A 226 -15.47 21.13 10.70
N TYR A 227 -16.53 20.57 11.29
CA TYR A 227 -17.16 21.09 12.49
C TYR A 227 -16.17 21.13 13.67
N LEU A 228 -15.43 20.05 13.87
CA LEU A 228 -14.43 19.95 14.93
C LEU A 228 -13.27 20.93 14.75
N LEU A 229 -12.88 21.23 13.51
CA LEU A 229 -11.78 22.15 13.21
C LEU A 229 -12.19 23.62 13.25
N PHE A 230 -13.38 23.98 12.78
CA PHE A 230 -13.75 25.38 12.56
C PHE A 230 -14.84 25.94 13.49
N SER A 231 -15.55 25.08 14.22
CA SER A 231 -16.55 25.57 15.16
C SER A 231 -15.90 26.14 16.42
N PRO A 232 -16.30 27.37 16.84
CA PRO A 232 -15.90 27.91 18.13
C PRO A 232 -16.31 27.01 19.31
N ASP A 233 -17.45 26.32 19.23
CA ASP A 233 -17.93 25.39 20.25
C ASP A 233 -17.00 24.19 20.43
N MET A 234 -16.22 23.84 19.38
CA MET A 234 -15.19 22.81 19.39
C MET A 234 -13.80 23.36 19.68
N GLY A 235 -13.69 24.65 20.02
CA GLY A 235 -12.46 25.33 20.36
C GLY A 235 -11.53 25.47 19.15
N ASN A 236 -12.07 25.59 17.93
CA ASN A 236 -11.32 25.73 16.68
C ASN A 236 -10.22 24.65 16.55
N GLY A 237 -10.59 23.39 16.64
CA GLY A 237 -9.69 22.25 16.51
C GLY A 237 -9.08 21.71 17.81
N LYS A 238 -9.22 22.45 18.94
CA LYS A 238 -8.65 22.00 20.22
C LYS A 238 -9.21 20.64 20.67
N ARG A 239 -10.54 20.47 20.63
CA ARG A 239 -11.17 19.21 21.03
C ARG A 239 -10.80 18.04 20.14
N LEU A 240 -10.62 18.27 18.83
CA LEU A 240 -10.10 17.26 17.92
C LEU A 240 -8.66 16.86 18.30
N SER A 241 -7.81 17.84 18.59
CA SER A 241 -6.43 17.59 19.05
C SER A 241 -6.41 16.78 20.36
N ASP A 242 -7.28 17.10 21.32
CA ASP A 242 -7.41 16.36 22.58
C ASP A 242 -7.88 14.93 22.33
N PHE A 243 -8.82 14.73 21.41
CA PHE A 243 -9.30 13.41 20.99
C PHE A 243 -8.18 12.56 20.37
N MET A 244 -7.45 13.11 19.40
CA MET A 244 -6.33 12.44 18.75
C MET A 244 -5.23 12.06 19.76
N ARG A 245 -4.96 12.93 20.74
CA ARG A 245 -4.02 12.63 21.83
C ARG A 245 -4.48 11.46 22.70
N LEU A 246 -5.76 11.39 23.07
CA LEU A 246 -6.32 10.26 23.84
C LEU A 246 -6.20 8.95 23.06
N LEU A 247 -6.51 8.96 21.75
CA LEU A 247 -6.34 7.79 20.88
C LEU A 247 -4.88 7.31 20.84
N THR A 248 -3.92 8.25 20.75
CA THR A 248 -2.49 7.94 20.77
C THR A 248 -2.04 7.33 22.10
N GLN A 249 -2.71 7.70 23.21
CA GLN A 249 -2.48 7.12 24.54
C GLN A 249 -3.15 5.74 24.72
N GLY A 250 -3.90 5.27 23.72
CA GLY A 250 -4.57 3.97 23.73
C GLY A 250 -5.95 3.97 24.39
N GLU A 251 -6.54 5.15 24.64
CA GLU A 251 -7.91 5.22 25.19
C GLU A 251 -8.93 4.62 24.19
N ASP A 252 -9.97 4.01 24.73
CA ASP A 252 -11.09 3.51 23.94
C ASP A 252 -11.70 4.65 23.10
N PRO A 253 -11.94 4.46 21.79
CA PRO A 253 -12.40 5.53 20.90
C PRO A 253 -13.71 6.20 21.34
N LYS A 254 -14.67 5.46 21.88
CA LYS A 254 -15.96 6.01 22.34
C LYS A 254 -15.78 6.84 23.61
N LYS A 255 -14.94 6.36 24.53
CA LYS A 255 -14.60 7.12 25.73
C LYS A 255 -13.80 8.37 25.39
N ALA A 256 -12.80 8.26 24.53
CA ALA A 256 -12.01 9.38 24.06
C ALA A 256 -12.88 10.45 23.40
N PHE A 257 -13.86 10.04 22.57
CA PHE A 257 -14.82 10.95 21.94
C PHE A 257 -15.64 11.69 23.00
N SER A 258 -16.23 10.96 23.94
CA SER A 258 -17.05 11.57 25.00
C SER A 258 -16.27 12.51 25.91
N GLN A 259 -15.01 12.18 26.21
CA GLN A 259 -14.13 12.98 27.07
C GLN A 259 -13.67 14.27 26.38
N ALA A 260 -13.24 14.19 25.12
CA ALA A 260 -12.63 15.33 24.43
C ALA A 260 -13.65 16.16 23.66
N ILE A 261 -14.59 15.49 22.97
CA ILE A 261 -15.54 16.16 22.07
C ILE A 261 -16.87 16.42 22.78
N GLY A 262 -17.41 15.42 23.47
CA GLY A 262 -18.62 15.53 24.26
C GLY A 262 -19.63 14.43 24.00
N ASP A 263 -20.86 14.62 24.47
CA ASP A 263 -21.95 13.68 24.29
C ASP A 263 -22.31 13.51 22.81
N PRO A 264 -22.26 12.28 22.26
CA PRO A 264 -22.55 12.01 20.84
C PRO A 264 -23.93 12.50 20.39
N GLN A 265 -24.98 12.40 21.23
CA GLN A 265 -26.33 12.83 20.88
C GLN A 265 -26.39 14.37 20.73
N LYS A 266 -25.67 15.09 21.58
CA LYS A 266 -25.57 16.54 21.48
C LYS A 266 -24.78 16.94 20.22
N VAL A 267 -23.65 16.26 19.96
CA VAL A 267 -22.80 16.52 18.77
C VAL A 267 -23.58 16.25 17.48
N GLU A 268 -24.38 15.17 17.42
CA GLU A 268 -25.24 14.86 16.27
C GLU A 268 -26.21 16.00 15.95
N LYS A 269 -26.89 16.52 16.96
CA LYS A 269 -27.82 17.65 16.81
C LYS A 269 -27.09 18.92 16.37
N ASP A 270 -25.94 19.21 16.95
CA ASP A 270 -25.15 20.39 16.65
C ASP A 270 -24.57 20.30 15.23
N LEU A 271 -24.11 19.12 14.81
CA LEU A 271 -23.64 18.83 13.45
C LEU A 271 -24.75 19.02 12.41
N ALA A 272 -25.95 18.48 12.69
CA ALA A 272 -27.11 18.67 11.83
C ALA A 272 -27.43 20.16 11.61
N ASN A 273 -27.37 20.95 12.66
CA ASN A 273 -27.54 22.42 12.55
C ASN A 273 -26.38 23.07 11.77
N TYR A 274 -25.15 22.59 11.96
CA TYR A 274 -23.95 23.14 11.34
C TYR A 274 -23.95 22.99 9.83
N VAL A 275 -24.34 21.83 9.29
CA VAL A 275 -24.32 21.58 7.83
C VAL A 275 -25.33 22.44 7.06
N TYR A 276 -26.38 22.95 7.72
CA TYR A 276 -27.38 23.86 7.13
C TYR A 276 -26.98 25.33 7.19
N GLN A 277 -25.87 25.69 7.83
CA GLN A 277 -25.43 27.09 7.87
C GLN A 277 -25.11 27.63 6.47
N VAL A 278 -25.45 28.88 6.22
CA VAL A 278 -25.09 29.58 4.99
C VAL A 278 -23.61 29.97 5.06
N GLY A 279 -22.81 29.45 4.13
CA GLY A 279 -21.39 29.80 4.04
C GLY A 279 -20.54 29.12 5.13
N LEU A 280 -20.28 27.83 4.96
CA LEU A 280 -19.29 27.15 5.79
C LEU A 280 -17.93 27.83 5.65
N LYS A 281 -17.21 27.96 6.78
CA LYS A 281 -15.90 28.62 6.83
C LYS A 281 -14.88 27.82 6.02
N GLU A 282 -13.88 28.50 5.52
CA GLU A 282 -12.67 27.90 4.96
C GLU A 282 -11.45 28.45 5.70
N GLY A 283 -10.41 27.65 5.80
CA GLY A 283 -9.12 28.09 6.33
C GLY A 283 -8.33 28.79 5.22
N VAL A 284 -7.71 29.91 5.53
CA VAL A 284 -6.81 30.62 4.62
C VAL A 284 -5.41 30.62 5.20
N LEU A 285 -4.48 30.02 4.48
CA LEU A 285 -3.06 30.02 4.79
C LEU A 285 -2.31 30.81 3.70
N TYR A 286 -1.09 31.23 3.99
CA TYR A 286 -0.27 31.96 3.03
C TYR A 286 1.00 31.16 2.75
N SER A 287 1.18 30.78 1.49
CA SER A 287 2.35 30.04 1.03
C SER A 287 3.65 30.78 1.38
N PRO A 288 4.63 30.11 1.95
CA PRO A 288 5.91 30.73 2.24
C PRO A 288 6.67 31.08 0.96
N ALA A 289 7.40 32.20 0.97
CA ALA A 289 8.19 32.65 -0.19
C ALA A 289 9.32 31.68 -0.60
N GLN A 290 9.68 30.74 0.30
CA GLN A 290 10.71 29.73 0.05
C GLN A 290 10.26 28.66 -0.96
N ILE A 291 8.95 28.47 -1.20
CA ILE A 291 8.45 27.56 -2.23
C ILE A 291 8.45 28.28 -3.57
N ASP A 292 9.64 28.46 -4.14
CA ASP A 292 9.82 29.11 -5.45
C ASP A 292 10.10 28.04 -6.52
N GLU A 293 9.12 27.80 -7.37
CA GLU A 293 9.19 26.80 -8.44
C GLU A 293 10.35 27.03 -9.43
N LYS A 294 10.86 28.26 -9.53
CA LYS A 294 12.00 28.58 -10.41
C LYS A 294 13.31 27.95 -9.94
N GLN A 295 13.42 27.64 -8.64
CA GLN A 295 14.61 27.04 -8.06
C GLN A 295 14.63 25.50 -8.16
N PHE A 296 13.53 24.87 -8.56
CA PHE A 296 13.50 23.42 -8.72
C PHE A 296 14.41 22.99 -9.86
N ALA A 297 15.14 21.91 -9.66
CA ALA A 297 15.98 21.35 -10.73
C ALA A 297 15.10 20.82 -11.86
N SER A 298 15.55 21.02 -13.11
CA SER A 298 14.84 20.59 -14.31
C SER A 298 15.82 19.93 -15.27
N ARG A 299 15.39 18.86 -15.90
CA ARG A 299 16.10 18.26 -17.03
C ARG A 299 15.13 17.58 -17.99
N THR A 300 15.53 17.46 -19.24
CA THR A 300 14.85 16.60 -20.20
C THR A 300 15.26 15.15 -19.93
N MET A 301 14.31 14.24 -19.96
CA MET A 301 14.55 12.81 -19.86
C MET A 301 14.88 12.23 -21.24
N SER A 302 15.75 11.25 -21.31
CA SER A 302 15.90 10.45 -22.52
C SER A 302 14.67 9.57 -22.75
N LEU A 303 14.50 9.06 -23.96
CA LEU A 303 13.41 8.14 -24.28
C LEU A 303 13.50 6.87 -23.41
N GLY A 304 14.69 6.29 -23.29
CA GLY A 304 14.91 5.10 -22.45
C GLY A 304 14.58 5.33 -20.97
N GLU A 305 14.94 6.51 -20.40
CA GLU A 305 14.56 6.85 -19.03
C GLU A 305 13.05 6.98 -18.86
N THR A 306 12.36 7.58 -19.84
CA THR A 306 10.89 7.71 -19.83
C THR A 306 10.22 6.35 -19.87
N GLU A 307 10.62 5.49 -20.80
CA GLU A 307 10.12 4.12 -20.94
C GLU A 307 10.36 3.29 -19.68
N ALA A 308 11.54 3.46 -19.05
CA ALA A 308 11.87 2.78 -17.80
C ALA A 308 10.92 3.16 -16.64
N GLU A 309 10.61 4.44 -16.49
CA GLU A 309 9.68 4.90 -15.44
C GLU A 309 8.24 4.47 -15.73
N LEU A 310 7.83 4.50 -16.99
CA LEU A 310 6.50 4.01 -17.38
C LEU A 310 6.39 2.49 -17.23
N ALA A 311 7.45 1.74 -17.50
CA ALA A 311 7.49 0.29 -17.24
C ALA A 311 7.26 -0.01 -15.76
N ASP A 312 7.96 0.68 -14.84
CA ASP A 312 7.77 0.50 -13.39
C ASP A 312 6.35 0.92 -12.95
N PHE A 313 5.81 2.01 -13.50
CA PHE A 313 4.43 2.43 -13.23
C PHE A 313 3.42 1.36 -13.65
N HIS A 314 3.52 0.80 -14.86
CA HIS A 314 2.62 -0.24 -15.35
C HIS A 314 2.77 -1.56 -14.58
N MET A 315 4.00 -1.95 -14.24
CA MET A 315 4.26 -3.13 -13.41
C MET A 315 3.51 -3.04 -12.06
N ARG A 316 3.58 -1.86 -11.40
CA ARG A 316 2.90 -1.65 -10.11
C ARG A 316 1.38 -1.60 -10.21
N ARG A 317 0.86 -1.47 -11.41
CA ARG A 317 -0.58 -1.59 -11.73
C ARG A 317 -0.96 -2.97 -12.26
N HIS A 318 -0.06 -3.93 -12.21
CA HIS A 318 -0.25 -5.30 -12.72
C HIS A 318 -0.50 -5.39 -14.25
N HIS A 319 -0.13 -4.35 -15.00
CA HIS A 319 -0.17 -4.34 -16.46
C HIS A 319 1.12 -4.96 -17.01
N THR A 320 1.24 -6.28 -16.84
CA THR A 320 2.48 -7.03 -17.03
C THR A 320 3.03 -6.95 -18.45
N ASP A 321 2.17 -7.09 -19.47
CA ASP A 321 2.60 -7.07 -20.88
C ASP A 321 3.15 -5.72 -21.29
N THR A 322 2.43 -4.64 -20.96
CA THR A 322 2.87 -3.26 -21.23
C THR A 322 4.17 -2.94 -20.49
N ALA A 323 4.26 -3.33 -19.21
CA ALA A 323 5.48 -3.13 -18.42
C ALA A 323 6.69 -3.84 -19.05
N ARG A 324 6.53 -5.09 -19.49
CA ARG A 324 7.58 -5.88 -20.15
C ARG A 324 8.03 -5.26 -21.47
N GLN A 325 7.07 -4.81 -22.28
CA GLN A 325 7.35 -4.15 -23.55
C GLN A 325 8.17 -2.87 -23.31
N LEU A 326 7.70 -1.98 -22.43
CA LEU A 326 8.38 -0.71 -22.14
C LEU A 326 9.78 -0.93 -21.53
N ALA A 327 9.95 -1.91 -20.63
CA ALA A 327 11.25 -2.25 -20.08
C ALA A 327 12.23 -2.71 -21.17
N ALA A 328 11.74 -3.53 -22.13
CA ALA A 328 12.55 -3.98 -23.26
C ALA A 328 12.89 -2.82 -24.22
N GLU A 329 12.00 -1.87 -24.43
CA GLU A 329 12.23 -0.65 -25.22
C GLU A 329 13.25 0.25 -24.54
N ALA A 330 13.12 0.49 -23.23
CA ALA A 330 14.08 1.26 -22.44
C ALA A 330 15.50 0.69 -22.57
N LEU A 331 15.67 -0.63 -22.48
CA LEU A 331 16.97 -1.30 -22.60
C LEU A 331 17.54 -1.26 -24.05
N ARG A 332 16.67 -1.23 -25.07
CA ARG A 332 17.12 -1.00 -26.45
C ARG A 332 17.62 0.42 -26.66
N ASN A 333 17.00 1.40 -26.02
CA ASN A 333 17.37 2.80 -26.10
C ASN A 333 18.60 3.15 -25.26
N ASP A 334 18.72 2.58 -24.06
CA ASP A 334 19.94 2.66 -23.22
C ASP A 334 20.07 1.41 -22.33
N SER A 335 20.94 0.50 -22.72
CA SER A 335 21.22 -0.74 -21.98
C SER A 335 21.93 -0.54 -20.63
N ARG A 336 22.30 0.70 -20.27
CA ARG A 336 22.95 1.03 -19.00
C ARG A 336 21.95 1.46 -17.92
N LEU A 337 20.67 1.48 -18.22
CA LEU A 337 19.64 1.81 -17.25
C LEU A 337 19.41 0.65 -16.27
N GLY A 338 19.52 0.92 -14.96
CA GLY A 338 19.24 -0.08 -13.93
C GLY A 338 17.75 -0.31 -13.69
N LEU A 339 16.92 0.74 -13.80
CA LEU A 339 15.48 0.67 -13.47
C LEU A 339 14.69 -0.35 -14.32
N PRO A 340 14.90 -0.52 -15.64
CA PRO A 340 14.21 -1.56 -16.39
C PRO A 340 14.50 -2.99 -15.87
N HIS A 341 15.76 -3.24 -15.46
CA HIS A 341 16.13 -4.51 -14.84
C HIS A 341 15.43 -4.70 -13.47
N GLU A 342 15.34 -3.64 -12.65
CA GLU A 342 14.58 -3.69 -11.38
C GLU A 342 13.10 -4.01 -11.64
N THR A 343 12.49 -3.41 -12.67
CA THR A 343 11.10 -3.70 -13.06
C THR A 343 10.93 -5.15 -13.50
N LEU A 344 11.80 -5.66 -14.37
CA LEU A 344 11.78 -7.06 -14.81
C LEU A 344 12.02 -8.03 -13.65
N ALA A 345 12.87 -7.66 -12.69
CA ALA A 345 13.11 -8.44 -11.48
C ALA A 345 11.85 -8.56 -10.61
N PHE A 346 11.12 -7.46 -10.38
CA PHE A 346 9.85 -7.52 -9.66
C PHE A 346 8.80 -8.37 -10.38
N MET A 347 8.74 -8.29 -11.70
CA MET A 347 7.84 -9.13 -12.48
C MET A 347 8.18 -10.62 -12.36
N ALA A 348 9.46 -10.98 -12.50
CA ALA A 348 9.92 -12.36 -12.31
C ALA A 348 9.65 -12.86 -10.89
N PHE A 349 9.81 -12.00 -9.87
CA PHE A 349 9.52 -12.31 -8.49
C PHE A 349 8.02 -12.57 -8.26
N GLN A 350 7.14 -11.76 -8.84
CA GLN A 350 5.68 -11.97 -8.78
C GLN A 350 5.24 -13.25 -9.51
N GLU A 351 5.96 -13.66 -10.56
CA GLU A 351 5.74 -14.91 -11.30
C GLU A 351 6.33 -16.15 -10.58
N GLY A 352 6.97 -15.95 -9.41
CA GLY A 352 7.62 -17.03 -8.64
C GLY A 352 8.94 -17.52 -9.25
N ASN A 353 9.53 -16.77 -10.19
CA ASN A 353 10.81 -17.09 -10.81
C ASN A 353 11.97 -16.43 -10.05
N ASP A 354 12.26 -16.93 -8.85
CA ASP A 354 13.28 -16.38 -7.96
C ASP A 354 14.68 -16.31 -8.59
N GLN A 355 15.03 -17.27 -9.46
CA GLN A 355 16.34 -17.30 -10.12
C GLN A 355 16.49 -16.12 -11.09
N GLN A 356 15.48 -15.88 -11.91
CA GLN A 356 15.47 -14.76 -12.83
C GLN A 356 15.39 -13.44 -12.05
N ALA A 357 14.54 -13.34 -11.03
CA ALA A 357 14.42 -12.18 -10.18
C ALA A 357 15.78 -11.80 -9.55
N ALA A 358 16.49 -12.77 -8.96
CA ALA A 358 17.82 -12.55 -8.38
C ALA A 358 18.83 -12.05 -9.40
N HIS A 359 18.83 -12.60 -10.62
CA HIS A 359 19.70 -12.17 -11.71
C HIS A 359 19.41 -10.73 -12.14
N GLU A 360 18.13 -10.40 -12.34
CA GLU A 360 17.73 -9.06 -12.79
C GLU A 360 17.96 -8.00 -11.70
N PHE A 361 17.67 -8.29 -10.41
CA PHE A 361 18.02 -7.39 -9.31
C PHE A 361 19.54 -7.18 -9.19
N ALA A 362 20.34 -8.22 -9.41
CA ALA A 362 21.80 -8.07 -9.43
C ALA A 362 22.25 -7.16 -10.57
N SER A 363 21.72 -7.35 -11.78
CA SER A 363 22.01 -6.50 -12.95
C SER A 363 21.61 -5.04 -12.71
N ALA A 364 20.40 -4.82 -12.17
CA ALA A 364 19.93 -3.48 -11.82
C ALA A 364 20.89 -2.76 -10.86
N TYR A 365 21.29 -3.43 -9.78
CA TYR A 365 22.20 -2.85 -8.79
C TYR A 365 23.62 -2.66 -9.32
N GLU A 366 24.11 -3.51 -10.23
CA GLU A 366 25.41 -3.29 -10.86
C GLU A 366 25.43 -2.03 -11.73
N LEU A 367 24.33 -1.77 -12.45
CA LEU A 367 24.17 -0.60 -13.33
C LEU A 367 23.88 0.69 -12.55
N ASP A 368 23.10 0.60 -11.48
CA ASP A 368 22.79 1.76 -10.62
C ASP A 368 22.87 1.38 -9.12
N LYS A 369 23.97 1.81 -8.48
CA LYS A 369 24.24 1.55 -7.05
C LYS A 369 23.32 2.34 -6.10
N GLN A 370 22.44 3.20 -6.60
CA GLN A 370 21.44 3.92 -5.79
C GLN A 370 20.13 3.15 -5.66
N LEU A 371 19.93 2.07 -6.42
CA LEU A 371 18.74 1.22 -6.36
C LEU A 371 18.77 0.33 -5.10
N HIS A 372 18.32 0.89 -3.98
CA HIS A 372 18.28 0.19 -2.69
C HIS A 372 17.36 -1.04 -2.70
N LEU A 373 16.27 -1.01 -3.49
CA LEU A 373 15.37 -2.16 -3.65
C LEU A 373 16.10 -3.32 -4.32
N SER A 374 16.82 -3.05 -5.40
CA SER A 374 17.61 -4.08 -6.09
C SER A 374 18.69 -4.68 -5.18
N LEU A 375 19.34 -3.85 -4.34
CA LEU A 375 20.29 -4.37 -3.34
C LEU A 375 19.59 -5.27 -2.31
N TYR A 376 18.45 -4.83 -1.78
CA TYR A 376 17.70 -5.58 -0.79
C TYR A 376 17.22 -6.92 -1.35
N PHE A 377 16.50 -6.91 -2.48
CA PHE A 377 15.89 -8.13 -3.03
C PHE A 377 16.94 -9.12 -3.54
N LYS A 378 18.02 -8.68 -4.20
CA LYS A 378 19.12 -9.59 -4.56
C LYS A 378 19.72 -10.26 -3.30
N THR A 379 19.80 -9.52 -2.18
CA THR A 379 20.31 -10.05 -0.91
C THR A 379 19.36 -11.09 -0.34
N MET A 380 18.06 -10.79 -0.31
CA MET A 380 17.04 -11.69 0.25
C MET A 380 16.82 -12.96 -0.59
N LEU A 381 17.01 -12.89 -1.89
CA LEU A 381 16.94 -14.05 -2.80
C LEU A 381 18.22 -14.87 -2.83
N ALA A 382 19.32 -14.38 -2.26
CA ALA A 382 20.57 -15.15 -2.19
C ALA A 382 20.46 -16.32 -1.20
N PRO A 383 21.07 -17.49 -1.48
CA PRO A 383 21.06 -18.62 -0.56
C PRO A 383 21.58 -18.28 0.84
N ALA A 384 22.52 -17.34 0.94
CA ALA A 384 23.10 -16.87 2.20
C ALA A 384 22.05 -16.24 3.15
N ALA A 385 20.96 -15.64 2.62
CA ALA A 385 19.90 -15.06 3.44
C ALA A 385 19.15 -16.10 4.30
N ARG A 386 19.09 -17.33 3.81
CA ARG A 386 18.42 -18.47 4.47
C ARG A 386 19.39 -19.36 5.27
N SER A 387 20.67 -19.03 5.29
CA SER A 387 21.72 -19.81 5.95
C SER A 387 21.86 -19.41 7.42
N ASP A 388 22.06 -20.41 8.28
CA ASP A 388 22.39 -20.20 9.69
C ASP A 388 23.89 -20.12 9.96
N ALA A 389 24.73 -20.22 8.92
CA ALA A 389 26.18 -20.09 9.07
C ALA A 389 26.55 -18.66 9.51
N PRO A 390 27.43 -18.48 10.51
CA PRO A 390 27.82 -17.15 11.02
C PRO A 390 28.36 -16.22 9.94
N ALA A 391 29.12 -16.76 8.96
CA ALA A 391 29.66 -15.98 7.86
C ALA A 391 28.55 -15.42 6.94
N ASP A 392 27.53 -16.22 6.63
CA ASP A 392 26.41 -15.81 5.80
C ASP A 392 25.53 -14.76 6.51
N ARG A 393 25.31 -14.94 7.82
CA ARG A 393 24.61 -13.93 8.63
C ARG A 393 25.36 -12.59 8.68
N ALA A 394 26.69 -12.60 8.72
CA ALA A 394 27.49 -11.39 8.67
C ALA A 394 27.35 -10.67 7.31
N VAL A 395 27.37 -11.42 6.20
CA VAL A 395 27.16 -10.88 4.83
C VAL A 395 25.74 -10.30 4.72
N LEU A 396 24.73 -11.01 5.21
CA LEU A 396 23.33 -10.53 5.23
C LEU A 396 23.23 -9.19 6.00
N ARG A 397 23.80 -9.14 7.20
CA ARG A 397 23.81 -7.93 8.04
C ARG A 397 24.45 -6.75 7.32
N GLU A 398 25.61 -6.95 6.71
CA GLU A 398 26.32 -5.90 5.97
C GLU A 398 25.49 -5.38 4.79
N SER A 399 24.88 -6.27 4.02
CA SER A 399 24.03 -5.91 2.87
C SER A 399 22.76 -5.14 3.30
N LEU A 400 22.11 -5.55 4.40
CA LEU A 400 20.97 -4.83 4.95
C LEU A 400 21.38 -3.44 5.48
N GLN A 401 22.53 -3.33 6.15
CA GLN A 401 23.08 -2.04 6.58
C GLN A 401 23.41 -1.13 5.38
N GLN A 402 23.95 -1.69 4.31
CA GLN A 402 24.21 -0.94 3.08
C GLN A 402 22.90 -0.46 2.43
N THR A 403 21.86 -1.29 2.43
CA THR A 403 20.50 -0.90 1.98
C THR A 403 19.99 0.29 2.82
N LEU A 404 20.17 0.27 4.12
CA LEU A 404 19.78 1.36 5.02
C LEU A 404 20.63 2.63 4.87
N LYS A 405 21.87 2.53 4.38
CA LYS A 405 22.66 3.72 4.00
C LYS A 405 22.08 4.41 2.74
N LEU A 406 21.54 3.64 1.81
CA LEU A 406 20.87 4.17 0.61
C LEU A 406 19.48 4.73 0.95
N ASN A 407 18.72 4.06 1.81
CA ASN A 407 17.42 4.50 2.29
C ASN A 407 17.26 4.21 3.79
N SER A 408 17.54 5.21 4.61
CA SER A 408 17.53 5.09 6.08
C SER A 408 16.14 4.90 6.71
N GLN A 409 15.08 4.93 5.91
CA GLN A 409 13.71 4.71 6.34
C GLN A 409 13.10 3.43 5.74
N PHE A 410 13.91 2.60 5.08
CA PHE A 410 13.44 1.38 4.44
C PHE A 410 13.12 0.30 5.47
N VAL A 411 11.84 0.21 5.83
CA VAL A 411 11.32 -0.65 6.90
C VAL A 411 11.65 -2.14 6.71
N PRO A 412 11.54 -2.75 5.50
CA PRO A 412 11.84 -4.17 5.33
C PRO A 412 13.25 -4.56 5.80
N ALA A 413 14.26 -3.72 5.54
CA ALA A 413 15.62 -4.02 5.98
C ALA A 413 15.78 -3.98 7.52
N TYR A 414 15.03 -3.11 8.20
CA TYR A 414 14.99 -3.14 9.68
C TYR A 414 14.30 -4.38 10.23
N VAL A 415 13.20 -4.83 9.60
CA VAL A 415 12.50 -6.07 9.99
C VAL A 415 13.46 -7.25 9.90
N GLU A 416 14.19 -7.40 8.79
CA GLU A 416 15.18 -8.47 8.61
C GLU A 416 16.33 -8.39 9.64
N LEU A 417 16.83 -7.19 9.95
CA LEU A 417 17.84 -7.01 11.00
C LEU A 417 17.30 -7.39 12.37
N ALA A 418 16.05 -7.05 12.70
CA ALA A 418 15.43 -7.47 13.95
C ALA A 418 15.31 -8.99 14.03
N MET A 419 14.86 -9.64 12.94
CA MET A 419 14.76 -11.09 12.85
C MET A 419 16.13 -11.78 12.92
N LEU A 420 17.15 -11.19 12.32
CA LEU A 420 18.53 -11.69 12.41
C LEU A 420 19.03 -11.64 13.87
N ASN A 421 18.80 -10.54 14.58
CA ASN A 421 19.15 -10.42 16.00
C ASN A 421 18.36 -11.42 16.87
N VAL A 422 17.08 -11.69 16.53
CA VAL A 422 16.30 -12.74 17.21
C VAL A 422 16.93 -14.12 17.03
N ARG A 423 17.41 -14.45 15.82
CA ARG A 423 18.11 -15.72 15.53
C ARG A 423 19.45 -15.83 16.29
N GLU A 424 20.13 -14.72 16.50
CA GLU A 424 21.39 -14.67 17.24
C GLU A 424 21.22 -14.59 18.77
N GLY A 425 19.97 -14.48 19.26
CA GLY A 425 19.67 -14.36 20.68
C GLY A 425 19.82 -12.94 21.25
N GLU A 426 20.13 -11.96 20.40
CA GLU A 426 20.31 -10.56 20.78
C GLU A 426 18.95 -9.85 20.91
N LEU A 427 18.10 -10.35 21.82
CA LEU A 427 16.70 -9.95 21.94
C LEU A 427 16.50 -8.47 22.28
N SER A 428 17.44 -7.87 23.04
CA SER A 428 17.37 -6.44 23.38
C SER A 428 17.56 -5.55 22.16
N ASP A 429 18.53 -5.89 21.30
CA ASP A 429 18.79 -5.15 20.06
C ASP A 429 17.68 -5.40 19.04
N ALA A 430 17.17 -6.64 18.96
CA ALA A 430 16.01 -6.97 18.14
C ALA A 430 14.80 -6.09 18.51
N LEU A 431 14.49 -5.95 19.81
CA LEU A 431 13.39 -5.11 20.28
C LEU A 431 13.61 -3.62 19.97
N ALA A 432 14.85 -3.14 20.12
CA ALA A 432 15.17 -1.76 19.78
C ALA A 432 14.92 -1.46 18.29
N ILE A 433 15.32 -2.39 17.41
CA ILE A 433 15.05 -2.27 15.97
C ILE A 433 13.54 -2.40 15.67
N ALA A 434 12.83 -3.35 16.28
CA ALA A 434 11.39 -3.49 16.10
C ALA A 434 10.64 -2.22 16.55
N ARG A 435 11.06 -1.56 17.63
CA ARG A 435 10.53 -0.26 18.02
C ARG A 435 10.81 0.84 16.99
N ARG A 436 11.97 0.78 16.33
CA ARG A 436 12.27 1.70 15.21
C ARG A 436 11.33 1.45 14.03
N VAL A 437 11.03 0.18 13.71
CA VAL A 437 10.03 -0.20 12.70
C VAL A 437 8.65 0.37 13.02
N GLU A 438 8.16 0.21 14.25
CA GLU A 438 6.91 0.80 14.71
C GLU A 438 6.86 2.34 14.57
N GLN A 439 8.01 3.01 14.77
CA GLN A 439 8.10 4.46 14.58
C GLN A 439 8.09 4.87 13.11
N LEU A 440 8.68 4.04 12.25
CA LEU A 440 8.77 4.33 10.82
C LEU A 440 7.44 4.09 10.11
N ASP A 441 6.70 3.09 10.52
CA ASP A 441 5.39 2.76 9.93
C ASP A 441 4.42 2.28 11.02
N PRO A 442 3.89 3.21 11.80
CA PRO A 442 3.08 2.89 12.98
C PRO A 442 1.72 2.29 12.66
N ALA A 443 1.20 2.48 11.45
CA ALA A 443 -0.13 2.01 11.07
C ALA A 443 -0.20 0.49 10.77
N VAL A 444 0.95 -0.18 10.64
CA VAL A 444 1.01 -1.61 10.32
C VAL A 444 0.97 -2.45 11.60
N ALA A 445 -0.13 -3.18 11.81
CA ALA A 445 -0.34 -4.02 12.98
C ALA A 445 0.74 -5.07 13.18
N GLY A 446 1.19 -5.73 12.10
CA GLY A 446 2.23 -6.76 12.14
C GLY A 446 3.55 -6.30 12.76
N TYR A 447 3.88 -5.01 12.69
CA TYR A 447 5.09 -4.46 13.33
C TYR A 447 4.95 -4.36 14.85
N HIS A 448 3.75 -4.06 15.35
CA HIS A 448 3.47 -4.14 16.78
C HIS A 448 3.52 -5.58 17.28
N LEU A 449 3.02 -6.52 16.47
CA LEU A 449 3.09 -7.94 16.78
C LEU A 449 4.52 -8.49 16.74
N LEU A 450 5.38 -8.00 15.85
CA LEU A 450 6.81 -8.30 15.87
C LEU A 450 7.43 -7.92 17.24
N SER A 451 7.17 -6.71 17.73
CA SER A 451 7.63 -6.30 19.05
C SER A 451 7.05 -7.16 20.18
N ALA A 452 5.76 -7.50 20.10
CA ALA A 452 5.10 -8.35 21.09
C ALA A 452 5.73 -9.76 21.12
N ARG A 453 6.03 -10.36 19.98
CA ARG A 453 6.73 -11.66 19.87
C ARG A 453 8.12 -11.61 20.51
N ILE A 454 8.89 -10.56 20.23
CA ILE A 454 10.22 -10.37 20.82
C ILE A 454 10.12 -10.22 22.33
N MET A 455 9.15 -9.43 22.84
CA MET A 455 8.90 -9.27 24.27
C MET A 455 8.52 -10.59 24.96
N LEU A 456 7.72 -11.45 24.32
CA LEU A 456 7.43 -12.79 24.84
C LEU A 456 8.69 -13.62 24.99
N ARG A 457 9.58 -13.62 23.98
CA ARG A 457 10.89 -14.32 24.07
C ARG A 457 11.79 -13.77 25.16
N MET A 458 11.67 -12.47 25.49
CA MET A 458 12.38 -11.82 26.62
C MET A 458 11.73 -12.10 27.99
N GLY A 459 10.62 -12.81 28.06
CA GLY A 459 9.83 -12.99 29.29
C GLY A 459 9.00 -11.76 29.70
N ARG A 460 8.92 -10.71 28.87
CA ARG A 460 8.18 -9.46 29.13
C ARG A 460 6.70 -9.61 28.77
N ARG A 461 6.03 -10.56 29.41
CA ARG A 461 4.65 -10.95 29.07
C ARG A 461 3.64 -9.82 29.21
N ALA A 462 3.69 -9.05 30.30
CA ALA A 462 2.75 -7.96 30.55
C ALA A 462 2.79 -6.90 29.42
N ASP A 463 3.99 -6.55 28.96
CA ASP A 463 4.18 -5.58 27.88
C ASP A 463 3.65 -6.13 26.55
N ALA A 464 3.98 -7.40 26.24
CA ALA A 464 3.48 -8.08 25.03
C ALA A 464 1.96 -8.17 25.01
N THR A 465 1.34 -8.52 26.15
CA THR A 465 -0.12 -8.58 26.32
C THR A 465 -0.77 -7.23 26.08
N THR A 466 -0.20 -6.16 26.63
CA THR A 466 -0.71 -4.79 26.47
C THR A 466 -0.69 -4.38 25.00
N LEU A 467 0.40 -4.68 24.31
CA LEU A 467 0.54 -4.34 22.88
C LEU A 467 -0.38 -5.20 22.00
N ALA A 468 -0.48 -6.50 22.28
CA ALA A 468 -1.37 -7.40 21.57
C ALA A 468 -2.85 -7.02 21.76
N LYS A 469 -3.26 -6.67 23.00
CA LYS A 469 -4.60 -6.15 23.28
C LYS A 469 -4.91 -4.90 22.46
N PHE A 470 -3.96 -3.96 22.37
CA PHE A 470 -4.11 -2.76 21.57
C PHE A 470 -4.39 -3.08 20.09
N VAL A 471 -3.68 -4.08 19.52
CA VAL A 471 -3.90 -4.54 18.15
C VAL A 471 -5.27 -5.23 18.03
N ALA A 472 -5.59 -6.17 18.90
CA ALA A 472 -6.86 -6.92 18.88
C ALA A 472 -8.10 -6.02 18.93
N GLU A 473 -8.03 -4.90 19.64
CA GLU A 473 -9.15 -3.96 19.76
C GLU A 473 -9.33 -3.03 18.56
N ARG A 474 -8.35 -2.96 17.62
CA ARG A 474 -8.27 -1.90 16.59
C ARG A 474 -8.05 -2.39 15.18
N TRP A 475 -7.75 -3.66 14.98
CA TRP A 475 -7.59 -4.27 13.67
C TRP A 475 -8.50 -5.47 13.51
N GLN A 476 -8.67 -5.90 12.29
CA GLN A 476 -9.42 -7.10 11.90
C GLN A 476 -8.53 -8.02 11.06
N GLY A 477 -8.98 -9.25 10.84
CA GLY A 477 -8.26 -10.22 10.03
C GLY A 477 -7.08 -10.89 10.75
N PRO A 478 -6.06 -11.36 10.02
CA PRO A 478 -4.99 -12.19 10.58
C PRO A 478 -4.20 -11.54 11.73
N ASP A 479 -3.93 -10.25 11.65
CA ASP A 479 -3.23 -9.52 12.72
C ASP A 479 -4.07 -9.47 14.01
N HIS A 480 -5.39 -9.31 13.89
CA HIS A 480 -6.31 -9.41 15.03
C HIS A 480 -6.24 -10.80 15.67
N ASP A 481 -6.30 -11.86 14.86
CA ASP A 481 -6.33 -13.24 15.36
C ASP A 481 -5.02 -13.60 16.06
N GLU A 482 -3.87 -13.18 15.52
CA GLU A 482 -2.57 -13.33 16.19
C GLU A 482 -2.52 -12.52 17.50
N ALA A 483 -3.02 -11.29 17.48
CA ALA A 483 -3.06 -10.44 18.65
C ALA A 483 -3.91 -11.06 19.78
N VAL A 484 -5.08 -11.61 19.43
CA VAL A 484 -5.97 -12.33 20.38
C VAL A 484 -5.25 -13.57 20.93
N ALA A 485 -4.52 -14.31 20.11
CA ALA A 485 -3.77 -15.48 20.57
C ALA A 485 -2.68 -15.10 21.58
N ILE A 486 -1.92 -14.06 21.32
CA ILE A 486 -0.90 -13.53 22.26
C ILE A 486 -1.55 -13.06 23.55
N TRP A 487 -2.63 -12.28 23.46
CA TRP A 487 -3.33 -11.72 24.60
C TRP A 487 -3.97 -12.80 25.47
N SER A 488 -4.68 -13.76 24.88
CA SER A 488 -5.37 -14.83 25.63
C SER A 488 -4.40 -15.82 26.27
N SER A 489 -3.29 -16.17 25.61
CA SER A 489 -2.28 -17.06 26.19
C SER A 489 -1.64 -16.46 27.46
N ALA A 490 -1.36 -15.16 27.44
CA ALA A 490 -0.82 -14.48 28.61
C ALA A 490 -1.81 -14.34 29.77
N LEU A 491 -3.14 -14.25 29.48
CA LEU A 491 -4.18 -14.24 30.50
C LEU A 491 -4.39 -15.62 31.13
N ALA A 492 -4.34 -16.69 30.33
CA ALA A 492 -4.51 -18.06 30.80
C ALA A 492 -3.40 -18.48 31.80
N GLU A 493 -2.18 -18.00 31.60
CA GLU A 493 -1.05 -18.25 32.49
C GLU A 493 -1.04 -17.36 33.74
N ALA A 494 -1.71 -16.21 33.72
CA ALA A 494 -1.80 -15.30 34.87
C ALA A 494 -2.84 -15.72 35.92
N ALA A 495 -3.72 -16.68 35.63
CA ALA A 495 -4.74 -17.16 36.56
C ALA A 495 -4.11 -18.08 37.62
N PRO A 496 -4.18 -17.76 38.94
CA PRO A 496 -3.64 -18.60 39.99
C PRO A 496 -4.33 -19.97 39.99
N GLY A 497 -3.61 -21.04 39.64
CA GLY A 497 -4.09 -22.42 39.74
C GLY A 497 -4.89 -22.93 38.54
N GLY A 498 -4.90 -22.22 37.40
CA GLY A 498 -5.39 -22.76 36.13
C GLY A 498 -4.38 -23.72 35.51
N PRO A 499 -4.83 -24.81 34.84
CA PRO A 499 -3.90 -25.66 34.08
C PRO A 499 -3.24 -24.77 33.03
N HIS A 500 -1.93 -24.97 32.80
CA HIS A 500 -1.16 -24.32 31.74
C HIS A 500 -1.78 -24.63 30.35
N LYS A 501 -2.81 -23.88 29.97
CA LYS A 501 -3.45 -23.92 28.65
C LYS A 501 -2.84 -22.86 27.73
N GLY A 502 -1.56 -22.95 27.53
CA GLY A 502 -0.79 -22.14 26.56
C GLY A 502 0.28 -22.95 25.85
N GLU A 503 0.60 -24.13 26.33
CA GLU A 503 1.12 -25.18 25.47
C GLU A 503 -0.08 -25.66 24.65
N VAL A 504 -0.08 -25.41 23.36
CA VAL A 504 -0.83 -26.27 22.42
C VAL A 504 -0.49 -27.67 22.89
N ASP A 505 -1.50 -28.39 23.43
CA ASP A 505 -1.29 -29.75 23.89
C ASP A 505 -0.73 -30.53 22.71
N LEU A 506 0.59 -30.63 22.66
CA LEU A 506 1.34 -31.35 21.62
C LEU A 506 1.29 -32.86 21.85
N ALA A 507 0.66 -33.30 22.95
CA ALA A 507 0.43 -34.72 23.19
C ALA A 507 -0.43 -35.28 22.06
N GLY A 508 0.15 -36.22 21.33
CA GLY A 508 -0.52 -36.84 20.18
C GLY A 508 -0.47 -36.06 18.87
N THR A 509 0.27 -34.95 18.80
CA THR A 509 0.49 -34.27 17.50
C THR A 509 1.68 -34.87 16.78
N GLN A 510 1.58 -34.89 15.45
CA GLN A 510 2.65 -35.22 14.52
C GLN A 510 3.04 -33.96 13.75
N SER A 511 4.27 -33.91 13.25
CA SER A 511 4.70 -32.84 12.35
C SER A 511 5.20 -33.40 11.04
N VAL A 512 4.94 -32.68 9.96
CA VAL A 512 5.42 -33.01 8.62
C VAL A 512 5.85 -31.72 7.93
N GLN A 513 6.96 -31.79 7.20
CA GLN A 513 7.46 -30.69 6.39
C GLN A 513 7.25 -30.99 4.91
N GLY A 514 6.94 -29.98 4.12
CA GLY A 514 6.78 -30.10 2.68
C GLY A 514 6.37 -28.79 2.02
N GLU A 515 6.07 -28.90 0.73
CA GLU A 515 5.61 -27.78 -0.08
C GLU A 515 4.08 -27.78 -0.17
N LEU A 516 3.46 -26.63 0.08
CA LEU A 516 2.02 -26.47 -0.05
C LEU A 516 1.61 -26.43 -1.53
N ARG A 517 0.79 -27.37 -1.95
CA ARG A 517 0.31 -27.54 -3.33
C ARG A 517 -1.02 -26.87 -3.59
N SER A 518 -1.85 -26.75 -2.59
CA SER A 518 -3.09 -25.98 -2.67
C SER A 518 -3.63 -25.70 -1.28
N ALA A 519 -4.35 -24.59 -1.20
CA ALA A 519 -5.16 -24.23 -0.06
C ALA A 519 -6.56 -23.83 -0.54
N VAL A 520 -7.60 -24.42 0.05
CA VAL A 520 -8.99 -24.15 -0.31
C VAL A 520 -9.76 -23.74 0.93
N CYS A 521 -10.37 -22.56 0.88
CA CYS A 521 -11.25 -22.07 1.94
C CYS A 521 -12.71 -22.40 1.60
N GLN A 522 -13.38 -23.15 2.47
CA GLN A 522 -14.82 -23.42 2.38
C GLN A 522 -15.51 -22.96 3.66
N GLY A 523 -16.08 -21.78 3.63
CA GLY A 523 -16.74 -21.17 4.81
C GLY A 523 -15.74 -20.94 5.94
N LYS A 524 -15.89 -21.68 7.04
CA LYS A 524 -14.96 -21.63 8.19
C LYS A 524 -13.89 -22.71 8.19
N GLU A 525 -13.86 -23.57 7.19
CA GLU A 525 -12.87 -24.65 7.06
C GLU A 525 -11.82 -24.28 6.02
N PHE A 526 -10.60 -24.69 6.32
CA PHE A 526 -9.45 -24.52 5.48
C PHE A 526 -8.83 -25.88 5.19
N GLN A 527 -8.70 -26.24 3.94
CA GLN A 527 -8.12 -27.49 3.50
C GLN A 527 -6.77 -27.25 2.84
N LEU A 528 -5.74 -27.91 3.32
CA LEU A 528 -4.37 -27.86 2.82
C LEU A 528 -4.00 -29.14 2.12
N LYS A 529 -3.26 -29.05 1.02
CA LYS A 529 -2.54 -30.16 0.41
C LYS A 529 -1.04 -29.90 0.47
N LEU A 530 -0.29 -30.82 1.05
CA LEU A 530 1.14 -30.74 1.26
C LEU A 530 1.85 -31.85 0.48
N ALA A 531 2.81 -31.50 -0.37
CA ALA A 531 3.74 -32.46 -0.99
C ALA A 531 4.93 -32.66 -0.06
N VAL A 532 5.22 -33.91 0.27
CA VAL A 532 6.27 -34.31 1.22
C VAL A 532 7.47 -34.84 0.49
N ASP A 533 8.67 -34.40 0.81
CA ASP A 533 9.97 -34.92 0.34
C ASP A 533 10.12 -35.00 -1.19
N GLY A 534 9.57 -34.03 -1.94
CA GLY A 534 9.68 -34.03 -3.40
C GLY A 534 8.98 -35.19 -4.10
N THR A 535 8.17 -35.97 -3.36
CA THR A 535 7.41 -37.10 -3.90
C THR A 535 6.00 -36.65 -4.34
N GLU A 536 5.37 -37.45 -5.24
CA GLU A 536 3.96 -37.23 -5.63
C GLU A 536 2.96 -37.48 -4.48
N ARG A 537 3.44 -37.83 -3.29
CA ARG A 537 2.58 -38.12 -2.14
C ARG A 537 2.05 -36.80 -1.55
N THR A 538 0.80 -36.50 -1.83
CA THR A 538 0.09 -35.34 -1.27
C THR A 538 -0.67 -35.77 -0.02
N LEU A 539 -0.42 -35.07 1.08
CA LEU A 539 -1.18 -35.21 2.33
C LEU A 539 -2.26 -34.12 2.38
N ALA A 540 -3.48 -34.50 2.73
CA ALA A 540 -4.59 -33.58 2.89
C ALA A 540 -4.86 -33.31 4.38
N PHE A 541 -4.98 -32.06 4.75
CA PHE A 541 -5.21 -31.61 6.11
C PHE A 541 -6.44 -30.71 6.19
N ARG A 542 -7.11 -30.75 7.32
CA ARG A 542 -8.21 -29.85 7.66
C ARG A 542 -7.79 -28.96 8.83
N MET A 543 -8.11 -27.69 8.76
CA MET A 543 -7.86 -26.73 9.81
C MET A 543 -9.19 -26.08 10.22
N ALA A 544 -9.63 -26.33 11.47
CA ALA A 544 -10.83 -25.70 12.02
C ALA A 544 -10.46 -24.37 12.67
N THR A 545 -11.27 -23.40 12.49
CA THR A 545 -11.47 -22.02 12.99
C THR A 545 -10.46 -21.28 13.89
N ALA A 546 -9.38 -21.88 14.37
CA ALA A 546 -8.34 -21.20 15.13
C ALA A 546 -7.02 -21.31 14.34
N TRP A 547 -6.76 -20.32 13.53
CA TRP A 547 -5.60 -20.27 12.65
C TRP A 547 -4.35 -19.86 13.45
N ILE A 548 -3.50 -20.80 13.76
CA ILE A 548 -2.14 -20.49 14.20
C ILE A 548 -1.25 -20.66 12.96
N ILE A 549 -1.18 -19.64 12.13
CA ILE A 549 -0.22 -19.56 11.04
C ILE A 549 0.93 -18.71 11.53
N GLY A 550 2.11 -19.31 11.68
CA GLY A 550 3.35 -18.63 11.99
C GLY A 550 4.20 -18.50 10.73
N PHE A 551 4.85 -17.37 10.57
CA PHE A 551 5.97 -17.20 9.64
C PHE A 551 7.24 -17.33 10.46
N SER A 552 8.05 -18.36 10.22
CA SER A 552 9.30 -18.54 10.97
C SER A 552 10.48 -17.87 10.30
N ASP A 553 10.56 -17.92 8.98
CA ASP A 553 11.73 -17.51 8.21
C ASP A 553 11.39 -16.69 6.96
N THR A 554 10.12 -16.33 6.75
CA THR A 554 9.69 -15.56 5.59
C THR A 554 8.72 -14.45 5.99
N VAL A 555 8.68 -13.39 5.20
CA VAL A 555 7.71 -12.30 5.31
C VAL A 555 6.95 -12.26 3.99
N TRP A 556 5.64 -12.05 4.06
CA TRP A 556 4.84 -11.91 2.84
C TRP A 556 5.14 -10.58 2.13
N TYR A 557 5.58 -10.66 0.88
CA TYR A 557 5.91 -9.50 0.03
C TYR A 557 4.92 -9.27 -1.11
N GLY A 558 3.81 -10.01 -1.14
CA GLY A 558 2.79 -9.86 -2.20
C GLY A 558 2.06 -8.51 -2.13
N PRO A 559 1.41 -8.11 -3.23
CA PRO A 559 0.74 -6.81 -3.34
C PRO A 559 -0.47 -6.66 -2.42
N ASP A 560 -1.08 -7.79 -2.01
CA ASP A 560 -2.28 -7.82 -1.18
C ASP A 560 -1.97 -8.29 0.24
N HIS A 561 -2.93 -8.13 1.16
CA HIS A 561 -2.85 -8.75 2.47
C HIS A 561 -2.72 -10.26 2.31
N PHE A 562 -1.78 -10.87 3.05
CA PHE A 562 -1.62 -12.31 3.03
C PHE A 562 -2.94 -12.99 3.37
N THR A 563 -3.45 -13.76 2.42
CA THR A 563 -4.62 -14.63 2.62
C THR A 563 -4.19 -16.07 2.35
N PRO A 564 -4.25 -16.95 3.35
CA PRO A 564 -3.81 -18.33 3.20
C PRO A 564 -4.45 -19.04 2.02
N CYS A 565 -5.68 -18.67 1.68
CA CYS A 565 -6.44 -19.29 0.60
C CYS A 565 -5.89 -19.04 -0.81
N HIS A 566 -5.06 -18.00 -0.97
CA HIS A 566 -4.56 -17.57 -2.28
C HIS A 566 -3.04 -17.49 -2.35
N HIS A 567 -2.34 -17.50 -1.21
CA HIS A 567 -0.94 -17.11 -1.17
C HIS A 567 0.01 -18.18 -0.62
N VAL A 568 -0.47 -19.35 -0.20
CA VAL A 568 0.41 -20.39 0.36
C VAL A 568 0.87 -21.42 -0.66
N GLU A 569 0.32 -21.43 -1.85
CA GLU A 569 0.71 -22.41 -2.89
C GLU A 569 2.17 -22.19 -3.29
N GLY A 570 2.96 -23.26 -3.29
CA GLY A 570 4.40 -23.24 -3.54
C GLY A 570 5.27 -22.92 -2.32
N MET A 571 4.69 -22.50 -1.18
CA MET A 571 5.47 -22.20 0.03
C MET A 571 5.91 -23.49 0.74
N GLN A 572 7.12 -23.46 1.31
CA GLN A 572 7.57 -24.48 2.23
C GLN A 572 6.85 -24.31 3.57
N ALA A 573 6.41 -25.41 4.16
CA ALA A 573 5.69 -25.36 5.42
C ALA A 573 6.01 -26.53 6.34
N VAL A 574 5.92 -26.28 7.65
CA VAL A 574 5.82 -27.33 8.66
C VAL A 574 4.39 -27.34 9.18
N VAL A 575 3.71 -28.46 8.93
CA VAL A 575 2.33 -28.69 9.41
C VAL A 575 2.38 -29.55 10.66
N ARG A 576 1.90 -29.03 11.78
CA ARG A 576 1.64 -29.82 13.00
C ARG A 576 0.17 -30.16 13.05
N TYR A 577 -0.15 -31.43 13.26
CA TYR A 577 -1.51 -31.93 13.17
C TYR A 577 -1.77 -33.06 14.15
N ARG A 578 -3.04 -33.25 14.51
CA ARG A 578 -3.54 -34.48 15.13
C ARG A 578 -4.06 -35.40 14.03
N PRO A 579 -3.73 -36.70 14.05
CA PRO A 579 -4.26 -37.66 13.06
C PRO A 579 -5.78 -37.58 13.03
N ALA A 580 -6.38 -37.46 11.83
CA ALA A 580 -7.83 -37.44 11.68
C ALA A 580 -8.42 -38.83 11.81
N THR A 581 -9.62 -38.89 12.36
CA THR A 581 -10.42 -40.11 12.37
C THR A 581 -11.09 -40.40 11.02
N GLU A 582 -11.25 -39.38 10.20
CA GLU A 582 -11.83 -39.44 8.87
C GLU A 582 -10.77 -39.81 7.83
N LYS A 583 -11.03 -40.85 7.01
CA LYS A 583 -10.10 -41.31 6.00
C LYS A 583 -9.76 -40.28 4.88
N ALA A 584 -10.57 -39.23 4.75
CA ALA A 584 -10.38 -38.20 3.73
C ALA A 584 -9.20 -37.27 4.03
N TYR A 585 -8.79 -37.17 5.30
CA TYR A 585 -7.74 -36.27 5.77
C TYR A 585 -6.65 -37.05 6.51
N THR A 586 -5.41 -36.55 6.40
CA THR A 586 -4.27 -37.01 7.18
C THR A 586 -4.37 -36.56 8.63
N GLY A 587 -4.88 -35.39 8.86
CA GLY A 587 -5.03 -34.82 10.20
C GLY A 587 -5.70 -33.45 10.25
N ASP A 588 -6.05 -33.08 11.47
CA ASP A 588 -6.52 -31.74 11.81
C ASP A 588 -5.32 -30.88 12.22
N VAL A 589 -5.08 -29.79 11.50
CA VAL A 589 -3.94 -28.90 11.73
C VAL A 589 -4.11 -28.19 13.07
N THR A 590 -3.07 -28.25 13.88
CA THR A 590 -2.94 -27.50 15.13
C THR A 590 -2.05 -26.28 14.98
N GLN A 591 -1.08 -26.34 14.06
CA GLN A 591 -0.19 -25.23 13.75
C GLN A 591 0.33 -25.36 12.32
N LEU A 592 0.37 -24.27 11.58
CA LEU A 592 0.99 -24.14 10.27
C LEU A 592 2.12 -23.09 10.38
N GLU A 593 3.34 -23.53 10.11
CA GLU A 593 4.52 -22.67 10.07
C GLU A 593 4.98 -22.57 8.60
N LEU A 594 4.90 -21.38 8.04
CA LEU A 594 5.35 -21.07 6.68
C LEU A 594 6.83 -20.64 6.72
N ARG A 595 7.61 -21.15 5.74
CA ARG A 595 9.05 -20.94 5.62
C ARG A 595 9.44 -20.36 4.28
#